data_cd0c6db086e7b04e55b6457508a40c22
#
_entry.id   cd0c6db086e7b04e55b6457508a40c22
#
_cell.length_a   1.000
_cell.length_b   1.000
_cell.length_c   1.000
_cell.angle_alpha   90.00
_cell.angle_beta   90.00
_cell.angle_gamma   90.00
#
_symmetry.space_group_name_H-M   'P 1'
#
loop_
_entity.id
_entity.type
_entity.pdbx_description
1 polymer ?
#
loop_
_entity_poly.entity_id
_entity_poly.type
_entity_poly.pdbx_seq_one_letter_code
_entity_poly.pdbx_strand_id
1 'polypeptide(L)'
;MLQNLIEAPCCVLGMSIVQTLARAVKLLERLRLKPYSDRYPLHLSGGQQQRVAIARALMMEPQVLLFDEPTAALDPEITAQIVSIIRELAETNITQVIVTHEVEVARKTASRVVYMENGHIVEQGDASCFTEPQTEAFKNYLSH
;
A
#
# COMPACT_ATOMS: atom_id res chain seq x y z
N MET A 1 -16.42 -11.15 0.05
CA MET A 1 -15.18 -10.47 -0.42
C MET A 1 -15.01 -10.50 -1.93
N LEU A 2 -15.13 -11.67 -2.58
CA LEU A 2 -14.95 -11.80 -4.05
C LEU A 2 -15.78 -10.79 -4.85
N GLN A 3 -17.07 -10.63 -4.54
CA GLN A 3 -17.93 -9.64 -5.22
C GLN A 3 -17.35 -8.22 -5.17
N ASN A 4 -16.76 -7.84 -4.05
CA ASN A 4 -16.13 -6.55 -3.84
C ASN A 4 -14.88 -6.32 -4.72
N LEU A 5 -14.21 -7.40 -5.14
CA LEU A 5 -13.05 -7.35 -6.04
C LEU A 5 -13.46 -7.32 -7.52
N ILE A 6 -14.54 -8.01 -7.89
CA ILE A 6 -14.91 -8.18 -9.30
C ILE A 6 -15.77 -7.04 -9.87
N GLU A 7 -16.50 -6.33 -9.02
CA GLU A 7 -17.48 -5.33 -9.43
C GLU A 7 -16.85 -4.21 -10.26
N ALA A 8 -15.82 -3.54 -9.74
CA ALA A 8 -15.21 -2.41 -10.41
C ALA A 8 -14.53 -2.78 -11.75
N PRO A 9 -13.73 -3.85 -11.87
CA PRO A 9 -13.17 -4.25 -13.15
C PRO A 9 -14.23 -4.64 -14.20
N CYS A 10 -15.32 -5.27 -13.79
CA CYS A 10 -16.40 -5.59 -14.72
C CYS A 10 -17.12 -4.33 -15.22
N CYS A 11 -17.44 -3.41 -14.31
CA CYS A 11 -18.20 -2.20 -14.65
C CYS A 11 -17.37 -1.13 -15.37
N VAL A 12 -16.10 -0.96 -14.99
CA VAL A 12 -15.25 0.16 -15.46
C VAL A 12 -14.34 -0.29 -16.60
N LEU A 13 -13.71 -1.46 -16.49
CA LEU A 13 -12.77 -1.97 -17.49
C LEU A 13 -13.45 -2.87 -18.53
N GLY A 14 -14.74 -3.18 -18.36
CA GLY A 14 -15.48 -4.07 -19.27
C GLY A 14 -14.98 -5.52 -19.29
N MET A 15 -14.27 -5.95 -18.24
CA MET A 15 -13.74 -7.30 -18.14
C MET A 15 -14.87 -8.31 -17.97
N SER A 16 -14.73 -9.49 -18.58
CA SER A 16 -15.69 -10.57 -18.36
C SER A 16 -15.60 -11.10 -16.93
N ILE A 17 -16.70 -11.57 -16.38
CA ILE A 17 -16.76 -12.15 -15.02
C ILE A 17 -15.73 -13.28 -14.86
N VAL A 18 -15.54 -14.11 -15.88
CA VAL A 18 -14.60 -15.24 -15.84
C VAL A 18 -13.16 -14.76 -15.70
N GLN A 19 -12.76 -13.77 -16.51
CA GLN A 19 -11.42 -13.17 -16.43
C GLN A 19 -11.18 -12.49 -15.08
N THR A 20 -12.17 -11.74 -14.62
CA THR A 20 -12.10 -10.99 -13.35
C THR A 20 -12.01 -11.94 -12.15
N LEU A 21 -12.79 -13.04 -12.15
CA LEU A 21 -12.71 -14.06 -11.09
C LEU A 21 -11.33 -14.74 -11.08
N ALA A 22 -10.82 -15.15 -12.24
CA ALA A 22 -9.49 -15.78 -12.31
C ALA A 22 -8.39 -14.87 -11.79
N ARG A 23 -8.48 -13.56 -12.06
CA ARG A 23 -7.57 -12.55 -11.54
C ARG A 23 -7.73 -12.34 -10.03
N ALA A 24 -8.97 -12.22 -9.56
CA ALA A 24 -9.26 -12.06 -8.13
C ALA A 24 -8.67 -13.20 -7.30
N VAL A 25 -8.84 -14.44 -7.75
CA VAL A 25 -8.28 -15.63 -7.07
C VAL A 25 -6.76 -15.53 -6.97
N LYS A 26 -6.05 -15.18 -8.06
CA LYS A 26 -4.59 -15.02 -8.04
C LYS A 26 -4.14 -13.92 -7.06
N LEU A 27 -4.85 -12.78 -7.01
CA LEU A 27 -4.54 -11.70 -6.07
C LEU A 27 -4.81 -12.11 -4.62
N LEU A 28 -5.91 -12.81 -4.36
CA LEU A 28 -6.22 -13.32 -3.02
C LEU A 28 -5.15 -14.32 -2.55
N GLU A 29 -4.63 -15.17 -3.43
CA GLU A 29 -3.53 -16.08 -3.10
C GLU A 29 -2.25 -15.29 -2.79
N ARG A 30 -1.84 -14.35 -3.66
CA ARG A 30 -0.66 -13.50 -3.48
C ARG A 30 -0.70 -12.71 -2.17
N LEU A 31 -1.87 -12.18 -1.82
CA LEU A 31 -2.08 -11.38 -0.60
C LEU A 31 -2.46 -12.23 0.63
N ARG A 32 -2.40 -13.57 0.54
CA ARG A 32 -2.73 -14.52 1.62
C ARG A 32 -4.14 -14.34 2.16
N LEU A 33 -5.08 -14.01 1.29
CA LEU A 33 -6.49 -13.77 1.61
C LEU A 33 -7.41 -14.91 1.16
N LYS A 34 -6.91 -15.92 0.44
CA LYS A 34 -7.71 -17.02 -0.10
C LYS A 34 -8.59 -17.73 0.95
N PRO A 35 -8.12 -18.00 2.20
CA PRO A 35 -8.95 -18.65 3.22
C PRO A 35 -10.15 -17.81 3.67
N TYR A 36 -10.18 -16.53 3.31
CA TYR A 36 -11.20 -15.55 3.72
C TYR A 36 -12.10 -15.11 2.58
N SER A 37 -12.00 -15.72 1.39
CA SER A 37 -12.69 -15.32 0.15
C SER A 37 -14.20 -15.15 0.32
N ASP A 38 -14.82 -15.98 1.16
CA ASP A 38 -16.27 -16.00 1.39
C ASP A 38 -16.71 -15.10 2.56
N ARG A 39 -15.76 -14.49 3.29
CA ARG A 39 -16.08 -13.62 4.40
C ARG A 39 -16.48 -12.22 3.94
N TYR A 40 -17.33 -11.57 4.71
CA TYR A 40 -17.59 -10.13 4.57
C TYR A 40 -16.39 -9.33 5.07
N PRO A 41 -16.06 -8.19 4.43
CA PRO A 41 -14.94 -7.33 4.87
C PRO A 41 -15.00 -6.95 6.35
N LEU A 42 -16.18 -6.70 6.89
CA LEU A 42 -16.39 -6.37 8.31
C LEU A 42 -15.99 -7.49 9.30
N HIS A 43 -15.89 -8.73 8.83
CA HIS A 43 -15.49 -9.88 9.66
C HIS A 43 -13.99 -10.21 9.52
N LEU A 44 -13.21 -9.29 8.95
CA LEU A 44 -11.77 -9.41 8.77
C LEU A 44 -11.04 -8.58 9.81
N SER A 45 -9.83 -9.01 10.20
CA SER A 45 -8.94 -8.18 11.01
C SER A 45 -8.48 -6.92 10.22
N GLY A 46 -7.99 -5.89 10.92
CA GLY A 46 -7.53 -4.65 10.30
C GLY A 46 -6.51 -4.89 9.18
N GLY A 47 -5.50 -5.74 9.42
CA GLY A 47 -4.51 -6.08 8.40
C GLY A 47 -5.07 -6.90 7.23
N GLN A 48 -6.11 -7.73 7.48
CA GLN A 48 -6.83 -8.41 6.39
C GLN A 48 -7.65 -7.41 5.56
N GLN A 49 -8.32 -6.45 6.22
CA GLN A 49 -9.06 -5.38 5.54
C GLN A 49 -8.12 -4.53 4.68
N GLN A 50 -6.95 -4.17 5.20
CA GLN A 50 -5.93 -3.42 4.45
C GLN A 50 -5.46 -4.19 3.21
N ARG A 51 -5.17 -5.49 3.35
CA ARG A 51 -4.83 -6.33 2.19
C ARG A 51 -5.96 -6.46 1.16
N VAL A 52 -7.21 -6.46 1.60
CA VAL A 52 -8.38 -6.42 0.68
C VAL A 52 -8.44 -5.08 -0.06
N ALA A 53 -8.17 -3.96 0.60
CA ALA A 53 -8.11 -2.64 -0.04
C ALA A 53 -7.02 -2.60 -1.12
N ILE A 54 -5.83 -3.14 -0.83
CA ILE A 54 -4.74 -3.29 -1.82
C ILE A 54 -5.19 -4.20 -2.99
N ALA A 55 -5.81 -5.34 -2.70
CA ALA A 55 -6.33 -6.24 -3.73
C ALA A 55 -7.32 -5.53 -4.66
N ARG A 56 -8.24 -4.75 -4.11
CA ARG A 56 -9.22 -3.98 -4.89
C ARG A 56 -8.55 -2.98 -5.83
N ALA A 57 -7.56 -2.25 -5.32
CA ALA A 57 -6.81 -1.30 -6.14
C ALA A 57 -6.06 -2.02 -7.28
N LEU A 58 -5.40 -3.15 -6.99
CA LEU A 58 -4.67 -3.95 -7.97
C LEU A 58 -5.57 -4.60 -9.04
N MET A 59 -6.83 -4.87 -8.72
CA MET A 59 -7.79 -5.37 -9.70
C MET A 59 -8.00 -4.42 -10.88
N MET A 60 -7.77 -3.10 -10.67
CA MET A 60 -7.94 -2.05 -11.69
C MET A 60 -6.72 -1.86 -12.61
N GLU A 61 -5.66 -2.68 -12.48
CA GLU A 61 -4.40 -2.56 -13.26
C GLU A 61 -3.78 -1.16 -13.21
N PRO A 62 -3.60 -0.58 -12.01
CA PRO A 62 -3.15 0.80 -11.91
C PRO A 62 -1.69 0.93 -12.34
N GLN A 63 -1.36 2.05 -12.99
CA GLN A 63 0.02 2.47 -13.21
C GLN A 63 0.62 3.16 -11.98
N VAL A 64 -0.25 3.75 -11.14
CA VAL A 64 0.12 4.43 -9.90
C VAL A 64 -0.79 3.96 -8.77
N LEU A 65 -0.19 3.58 -7.64
CA LEU A 65 -0.89 3.28 -6.39
C LEU A 65 -0.61 4.38 -5.37
N LEU A 66 -1.69 4.89 -4.76
CA LEU A 66 -1.60 5.85 -3.67
C LEU A 66 -1.92 5.14 -2.36
N PHE A 67 -1.01 5.22 -1.40
CA PHE A 67 -1.20 4.74 -0.04
C PHE A 67 -1.25 5.93 0.91
N ASP A 68 -2.32 6.01 1.66
CA ASP A 68 -2.50 7.00 2.72
C ASP A 68 -2.52 6.25 4.05
N GLU A 69 -1.47 6.45 4.85
CA GLU A 69 -1.24 5.79 6.14
C GLU A 69 -1.52 4.27 6.12
N PRO A 70 -0.85 3.48 5.24
CA PRO A 70 -1.22 2.09 4.99
C PRO A 70 -1.02 1.16 6.20
N THR A 71 -0.33 1.60 7.24
CA THR A 71 0.00 0.83 8.45
C THR A 71 -0.64 1.41 9.71
N ALA A 72 -1.40 2.50 9.60
CA ALA A 72 -2.03 3.14 10.75
C ALA A 72 -2.92 2.17 11.54
N ALA A 73 -2.78 2.20 12.85
CA ALA A 73 -3.54 1.36 13.80
C ALA A 73 -3.37 -0.17 13.61
N LEU A 74 -2.29 -0.60 12.96
CA LEU A 74 -1.90 -2.01 12.85
C LEU A 74 -0.82 -2.34 13.90
N ASP A 75 -0.84 -3.57 14.38
CA ASP A 75 0.25 -4.06 15.24
C ASP A 75 1.55 -4.25 14.44
N PRO A 76 2.72 -4.30 15.10
CA PRO A 76 4.02 -4.37 14.42
C PRO A 76 4.19 -5.58 13.49
N GLU A 77 3.58 -6.72 13.81
CA GLU A 77 3.65 -7.92 12.98
C GLU A 77 2.89 -7.71 11.67
N ILE A 78 1.70 -7.16 11.77
CA ILE A 78 0.86 -6.86 10.61
C ILE A 78 1.46 -5.74 9.78
N THR A 79 1.99 -4.69 10.42
CA THR A 79 2.77 -3.62 9.75
C THR A 79 3.88 -4.22 8.87
N ALA A 80 4.68 -5.13 9.42
CA ALA A 80 5.76 -5.80 8.68
C ALA A 80 5.23 -6.57 7.45
N GLN A 81 4.05 -7.20 7.56
CA GLN A 81 3.42 -7.89 6.43
C GLN A 81 2.96 -6.92 5.34
N ILE A 82 2.38 -5.77 5.70
CA ILE A 82 1.98 -4.73 4.72
C ILE A 82 3.21 -4.13 4.04
N VAL A 83 4.27 -3.82 4.78
CA VAL A 83 5.56 -3.34 4.25
C VAL A 83 6.14 -4.35 3.24
N SER A 84 6.08 -5.66 3.54
CA SER A 84 6.52 -6.70 2.61
C SER A 84 5.74 -6.67 1.29
N ILE A 85 4.41 -6.52 1.36
CA ILE A 85 3.55 -6.43 0.18
C ILE A 85 3.90 -5.17 -0.65
N ILE A 86 4.08 -4.03 0.00
CA ILE A 86 4.48 -2.77 -0.67
C ILE A 86 5.81 -2.96 -1.41
N ARG A 87 6.80 -3.59 -0.77
CA ARG A 87 8.09 -3.88 -1.40
C ARG A 87 7.98 -4.85 -2.58
N GLU A 88 7.20 -5.92 -2.43
CA GLU A 88 6.93 -6.85 -3.54
C GLU A 88 6.24 -6.17 -4.73
N LEU A 89 5.38 -5.19 -4.46
CA LEU A 89 4.74 -4.39 -5.50
C LEU A 89 5.71 -3.40 -6.17
N ALA A 90 6.71 -2.90 -5.45
CA ALA A 90 7.74 -2.03 -6.01
C ALA A 90 8.63 -2.74 -7.05
N GLU A 91 8.71 -4.07 -7.02
CA GLU A 91 9.39 -4.88 -8.05
C GLU A 91 8.57 -5.00 -9.35
N THR A 92 7.33 -4.55 -9.33
CA THR A 92 6.47 -4.47 -10.51
C THR A 92 6.57 -3.08 -11.15
N ASN A 93 5.99 -2.91 -12.34
CA ASN A 93 5.98 -1.61 -13.05
C ASN A 93 4.92 -0.63 -12.49
N ILE A 94 4.55 -0.75 -11.21
CA ILE A 94 3.56 0.11 -10.57
C ILE A 94 4.30 1.18 -9.77
N THR A 95 4.11 2.44 -10.12
CA THR A 95 4.60 3.56 -9.30
C THR A 95 3.80 3.63 -8.01
N GLN A 96 4.47 3.79 -6.87
CA GLN A 96 3.83 3.90 -5.57
C GLN A 96 4.11 5.27 -4.95
N VAL A 97 3.07 5.92 -4.46
CA VAL A 97 3.17 7.12 -3.62
C VAL A 97 2.61 6.77 -2.25
N ILE A 98 3.43 6.91 -1.22
CA ILE A 98 3.09 6.51 0.15
C ILE A 98 3.14 7.76 1.02
N VAL A 99 2.04 8.10 1.67
CA VAL A 99 1.99 9.11 2.73
C VAL A 99 1.97 8.36 4.05
N THR A 100 2.91 8.67 4.93
CA THR A 100 3.00 8.09 6.27
C THR A 100 3.78 9.00 7.21
N HIS A 101 3.43 8.95 8.49
CA HIS A 101 4.21 9.54 9.57
C HIS A 101 5.17 8.53 10.22
N GLU A 102 5.09 7.25 9.84
CA GLU A 102 5.98 6.20 10.35
C GLU A 102 7.31 6.20 9.59
N VAL A 103 8.35 6.83 10.16
CA VAL A 103 9.69 6.93 9.56
C VAL A 103 10.25 5.56 9.17
N GLU A 104 10.05 4.54 9.99
CA GLU A 104 10.52 3.18 9.72
C GLU A 104 9.84 2.51 8.52
N VAL A 105 8.57 2.81 8.28
CA VAL A 105 7.86 2.35 7.08
C VAL A 105 8.46 3.03 5.85
N ALA A 106 8.64 4.35 5.91
CA ALA A 106 9.25 5.11 4.82
C ALA A 106 10.67 4.63 4.51
N ARG A 107 11.53 4.42 5.52
CA ARG A 107 12.90 3.88 5.35
C ARG A 107 12.94 2.54 4.62
N LYS A 108 11.95 1.67 4.89
CA LYS A 108 11.91 0.31 4.32
C LYS A 108 11.32 0.23 2.92
N THR A 109 10.57 1.25 2.50
CA THR A 109 9.78 1.21 1.25
C THR A 109 10.19 2.24 0.22
N ALA A 110 10.73 3.40 0.64
CA ALA A 110 10.97 4.52 -0.25
C ALA A 110 12.27 4.37 -1.04
N SER A 111 12.19 4.60 -2.36
CA SER A 111 13.33 4.91 -3.21
C SER A 111 13.55 6.43 -3.33
N ARG A 112 12.49 7.21 -3.15
CA ARG A 112 12.50 8.67 -3.11
C ARG A 112 11.70 9.16 -1.92
N VAL A 113 12.19 10.20 -1.27
CA VAL A 113 11.62 10.80 -0.06
C VAL A 113 11.22 12.23 -0.35
N VAL A 114 10.07 12.65 0.15
CA VAL A 114 9.62 14.03 0.15
C VAL A 114 9.14 14.35 1.57
N TYR A 115 9.86 15.22 2.27
CA TYR A 115 9.44 15.73 3.56
C TYR A 115 8.64 17.03 3.37
N MET A 116 7.44 17.04 3.94
CA MET A 116 6.51 18.18 3.85
C MET A 116 6.17 18.71 5.23
N GLU A 117 6.12 20.02 5.35
CA GLU A 117 5.68 20.71 6.55
C GLU A 117 4.84 21.94 6.16
N ASN A 118 3.73 22.16 6.86
CA ASN A 118 2.81 23.28 6.62
C ASN A 118 2.37 23.45 5.14
N GLY A 119 2.18 22.31 4.43
CA GLY A 119 1.77 22.30 3.02
C GLY A 119 2.89 22.58 2.01
N HIS A 120 4.14 22.74 2.46
CA HIS A 120 5.29 22.99 1.60
C HIS A 120 6.27 21.81 1.61
N ILE A 121 6.91 21.56 0.46
CA ILE A 121 8.04 20.63 0.39
C ILE A 121 9.24 21.33 1.02
N VAL A 122 9.77 20.76 2.10
CA VAL A 122 10.93 21.26 2.84
C VAL A 122 12.20 20.58 2.39
N GLU A 123 12.13 19.27 2.15
CA GLU A 123 13.27 18.48 1.67
C GLU A 123 12.80 17.36 0.77
N GLN A 124 13.61 17.01 -0.23
CA GLN A 124 13.37 15.86 -1.09
C GLN A 124 14.68 15.26 -1.59
N GLY A 125 14.70 13.94 -1.75
CA GLY A 125 15.88 13.21 -2.25
C GLY A 125 15.63 11.72 -2.33
N ASP A 126 16.68 10.95 -2.38
CA ASP A 126 16.64 9.49 -2.27
C ASP A 126 16.64 9.05 -0.79
N ALA A 127 16.77 7.75 -0.54
CA ALA A 127 16.75 7.21 0.81
C ALA A 127 17.90 7.69 1.70
N SER A 128 18.96 8.33 1.17
CA SER A 128 20.05 8.89 1.96
C SER A 128 19.59 10.09 2.81
N CYS A 129 18.49 10.76 2.42
CA CYS A 129 17.87 11.80 3.25
C CYS A 129 17.56 11.36 4.69
N PHE A 130 17.31 10.06 4.91
CA PHE A 130 17.07 9.55 6.26
C PHE A 130 18.32 9.44 7.13
N THR A 131 19.51 9.37 6.53
CA THR A 131 20.80 9.28 7.23
C THR A 131 21.55 10.59 7.24
N GLU A 132 21.36 11.39 6.20
CA GLU A 132 22.05 12.67 5.98
C GLU A 132 21.03 13.77 5.63
N PRO A 133 20.08 14.07 6.53
CA PRO A 133 19.09 15.13 6.28
C PRO A 133 19.77 16.50 6.18
N GLN A 134 19.36 17.30 5.21
CA GLN A 134 19.98 18.60 4.92
C GLN A 134 19.34 19.73 5.69
N THR A 135 18.03 19.62 6.00
CA THR A 135 17.30 20.68 6.70
C THR A 135 17.18 20.40 8.19
N GLU A 136 17.24 21.43 9.02
CA GLU A 136 17.03 21.32 10.46
C GLU A 136 15.61 20.79 10.81
N ALA A 137 14.61 21.17 10.01
CA ALA A 137 13.25 20.68 10.22
C ALA A 137 13.15 19.17 10.08
N PHE A 138 13.78 18.60 9.03
CA PHE A 138 13.76 17.14 8.83
C PHE A 138 14.64 16.40 9.83
N LYS A 139 15.80 16.96 10.23
CA LYS A 139 16.62 16.41 11.33
C LYS A 139 15.83 16.29 12.62
N ASN A 140 15.13 17.36 12.99
CA ASN A 140 14.30 17.38 14.19
C ASN A 140 13.18 16.34 14.10
N TYR A 141 12.51 16.24 12.96
CA TYR A 141 11.46 15.23 12.73
C TYR A 141 11.97 13.79 12.90
N LEU A 142 13.17 13.50 12.38
CA LEU A 142 13.77 12.15 12.46
C LEU A 142 14.31 11.79 13.85
N SER A 143 14.48 12.79 14.75
CA SER A 143 14.98 12.58 16.11
C SER A 143 13.90 12.26 17.13
N HIS A 144 12.66 12.34 16.77
CA HIS A 144 11.47 12.00 17.58
C HIS A 144 10.90 10.64 17.19
#